data_0af06361ec5a69d351b9311041cff438
#
_entry.id   0af06361ec5a69d351b9311041cff438
#
_cell.length_a   1.000
_cell.length_b   1.000
_cell.length_c   1.000
_cell.angle_alpha   90.00
_cell.angle_beta   90.00
_cell.angle_gamma   90.00
#
_symmetry.space_group_name_H-M   'P 1'
#
loop_
_entity.id
_entity.type
_entity.pdbx_description
1 polymer ?
#
loop_
_entity_poly.entity_id
_entity_poly.type
_entity_poly.pdbx_seq_one_letter_code
_entity_poly.pdbx_strand_id
1 'polypeptide(L)'
;MIKLLIVEDDDSLRYIEKTYLEEIIGGYKVITSTNGEEGIKAWKNEKPDVIVADIDMPVIDGFGMVEHIRETDKEVIVIFTSALTSPNDVKAGFRLGINNYIKKPFVPDELDAHIKALVKLKRGERSTVEKNTYQIGIFTLDANHSTLYNNKTGEQTTITVREAQILHILAENKNEVVRRDAILDKCWSVGNDYFASRSLDVFINKLRKLLAADPSVCIKTVRGVGLQLVTE
;
A
#
# COMPACT_ATOMS: atom_id res chain seq x y z
N MET A 1 16.88 -4.22 -9.97
CA MET A 1 15.86 -5.04 -10.66
C MET A 1 14.78 -5.35 -9.64
N ILE A 2 13.53 -5.10 -9.98
CA ILE A 2 12.36 -5.35 -9.10
C ILE A 2 11.88 -6.78 -9.34
N LYS A 3 11.74 -7.58 -8.27
CA LYS A 3 11.16 -8.91 -8.34
C LYS A 3 9.64 -8.80 -8.21
N LEU A 4 8.92 -9.10 -9.28
CA LEU A 4 7.48 -8.92 -9.39
C LEU A 4 6.79 -10.28 -9.52
N LEU A 5 5.76 -10.53 -8.70
CA LEU A 5 4.85 -11.65 -8.87
C LEU A 5 3.54 -11.15 -9.47
N ILE A 6 3.16 -11.68 -10.62
CA ILE A 6 1.85 -11.44 -11.26
C ILE A 6 0.99 -12.68 -11.04
N VAL A 7 -0.19 -12.50 -10.46
CA VAL A 7 -1.19 -13.56 -10.24
C VAL A 7 -2.44 -13.21 -11.04
N GLU A 8 -2.64 -13.88 -12.14
CA GLU A 8 -3.67 -13.59 -13.14
C GLU A 8 -4.09 -14.89 -13.81
N ASP A 9 -5.37 -15.21 -13.88
CA ASP A 9 -5.87 -16.45 -14.46
C ASP A 9 -5.99 -16.38 -15.98
N ASP A 10 -6.16 -15.20 -16.58
CA ASP A 10 -6.14 -15.02 -18.04
C ASP A 10 -4.69 -15.15 -18.57
N ASP A 11 -4.46 -16.23 -19.33
CA ASP A 11 -3.15 -16.55 -19.93
C ASP A 11 -2.65 -15.43 -20.87
N SER A 12 -3.54 -14.80 -21.61
CA SER A 12 -3.18 -13.77 -22.59
C SER A 12 -2.77 -12.49 -21.88
N LEU A 13 -3.53 -12.07 -20.88
CA LEU A 13 -3.24 -10.89 -20.09
C LEU A 13 -1.96 -11.07 -19.28
N ARG A 14 -1.81 -12.21 -18.63
CA ARG A 14 -0.60 -12.58 -17.87
C ARG A 14 0.66 -12.56 -18.76
N TYR A 15 0.57 -13.10 -19.99
CA TYR A 15 1.66 -13.08 -20.94
C TYR A 15 2.02 -11.66 -21.40
N ILE A 16 1.01 -10.83 -21.72
CA ILE A 16 1.21 -9.44 -22.14
C ILE A 16 1.87 -8.63 -21.04
N GLU A 17 1.36 -8.70 -19.81
CA GLU A 17 1.91 -7.96 -18.67
C GLU A 17 3.36 -8.36 -18.40
N LYS A 18 3.65 -9.67 -18.36
CA LYS A 18 5.01 -10.17 -18.18
C LYS A 18 5.95 -9.66 -19.26
N THR A 19 5.62 -9.89 -20.53
CA THR A 19 6.49 -9.52 -21.65
C THR A 19 6.73 -8.02 -21.69
N TYR A 20 5.68 -7.23 -21.48
CA TYR A 20 5.81 -5.78 -21.52
C TYR A 20 6.70 -5.24 -20.38
N LEU A 21 6.52 -5.73 -19.16
CA LEU A 21 7.31 -5.28 -18.01
C LEU A 21 8.76 -5.78 -18.05
N GLU A 22 9.01 -7.03 -18.48
CA GLU A 22 10.36 -7.56 -18.54
C GLU A 22 11.16 -7.05 -19.76
N GLU A 23 10.54 -7.07 -20.96
CA GLU A 23 11.27 -6.89 -22.22
C GLU A 23 11.15 -5.48 -22.78
N ILE A 24 10.01 -4.80 -22.60
CA ILE A 24 9.78 -3.48 -23.19
C ILE A 24 10.16 -2.38 -22.20
N ILE A 25 9.59 -2.40 -20.98
CA ILE A 25 9.94 -1.42 -19.94
C ILE A 25 11.30 -1.74 -19.33
N GLY A 26 11.54 -3.03 -19.02
CA GLY A 26 12.77 -3.48 -18.39
C GLY A 26 12.88 -3.16 -16.90
N GLY A 27 13.89 -3.75 -16.25
CA GLY A 27 14.13 -3.53 -14.82
C GLY A 27 13.35 -4.45 -13.89
N TYR A 28 12.56 -5.38 -14.43
CA TYR A 28 11.78 -6.37 -13.72
C TYR A 28 12.31 -7.79 -13.90
N LYS A 29 12.10 -8.64 -12.88
CA LYS A 29 12.11 -10.09 -12.97
C LYS A 29 10.71 -10.55 -12.60
N VAL A 30 9.93 -10.99 -13.60
CA VAL A 30 8.52 -11.33 -13.41
C VAL A 30 8.34 -12.83 -13.22
N ILE A 31 7.68 -13.18 -12.11
CA ILE A 31 7.21 -14.52 -11.79
C ILE A 31 5.70 -14.49 -12.01
N THR A 32 5.13 -15.56 -12.53
CA THR A 32 3.70 -15.63 -12.81
C THR A 32 3.04 -16.81 -12.12
N SER A 33 1.78 -16.65 -11.72
CA SER A 33 0.91 -17.69 -11.18
C SER A 33 -0.49 -17.53 -11.77
N THR A 34 -1.26 -18.60 -11.79
CA THR A 34 -2.59 -18.63 -12.44
C THR A 34 -3.76 -18.51 -11.47
N ASN A 35 -3.51 -18.56 -10.16
CA ASN A 35 -4.50 -18.49 -9.10
C ASN A 35 -3.84 -18.15 -7.77
N GLY A 36 -4.66 -17.85 -6.75
CA GLY A 36 -4.14 -17.44 -5.44
C GLY A 36 -3.35 -18.52 -4.70
N GLU A 37 -3.66 -19.81 -4.88
CA GLU A 37 -2.90 -20.89 -4.24
C GLU A 37 -1.46 -20.97 -4.77
N GLU A 38 -1.30 -20.89 -6.09
CA GLU A 38 0.01 -20.81 -6.73
C GLU A 38 0.72 -19.50 -6.36
N GLY A 39 -0.02 -18.40 -6.27
CA GLY A 39 0.49 -17.10 -5.82
C GLY A 39 1.10 -17.16 -4.43
N ILE A 40 0.43 -17.81 -3.46
CA ILE A 40 0.95 -18.04 -2.11
C ILE A 40 2.24 -18.87 -2.14
N LYS A 41 2.27 -19.95 -2.94
CA LYS A 41 3.47 -20.80 -3.09
C LYS A 41 4.64 -20.00 -3.69
N ALA A 42 4.37 -19.22 -4.74
CA ALA A 42 5.36 -18.39 -5.39
C ALA A 42 5.88 -17.29 -4.46
N TRP A 43 5.00 -16.60 -3.72
CA TRP A 43 5.40 -15.60 -2.72
C TRP A 43 6.34 -16.18 -1.66
N LYS A 44 6.02 -17.35 -1.09
CA LYS A 44 6.85 -18.00 -0.06
C LYS A 44 8.25 -18.35 -0.58
N ASN A 45 8.33 -18.88 -1.80
CA ASN A 45 9.58 -19.42 -2.39
C ASN A 45 10.44 -18.29 -2.97
N GLU A 46 9.82 -17.33 -3.64
CA GLU A 46 10.51 -16.32 -4.44
C GLU A 46 10.72 -15.00 -3.71
N LYS A 47 9.94 -14.72 -2.68
CA LYS A 47 9.99 -13.47 -1.89
C LYS A 47 10.01 -12.23 -2.79
N PRO A 48 8.94 -11.97 -3.55
CA PRO A 48 8.88 -10.82 -4.45
C PRO A 48 8.87 -9.49 -3.70
N ASP A 49 9.34 -8.44 -4.34
CA ASP A 49 9.24 -7.06 -3.84
C ASP A 49 7.80 -6.55 -3.92
N VAL A 50 7.09 -6.97 -4.99
CA VAL A 50 5.73 -6.54 -5.34
C VAL A 50 4.93 -7.73 -5.83
N ILE A 51 3.65 -7.78 -5.44
CA ILE A 51 2.64 -8.70 -5.95
C ILE A 51 1.59 -7.86 -6.65
N VAL A 52 1.30 -8.20 -7.90
CA VAL A 52 0.14 -7.71 -8.67
C VAL A 52 -0.81 -8.87 -8.83
N ALA A 53 -2.05 -8.73 -8.38
CA ALA A 53 -3.00 -9.82 -8.37
C ALA A 53 -4.38 -9.41 -8.88
N ASP A 54 -4.96 -10.22 -9.75
CA ASP A 54 -6.40 -10.15 -9.98
C ASP A 54 -7.15 -10.57 -8.71
N ILE A 55 -8.35 -10.07 -8.57
CA ILE A 55 -9.25 -10.47 -7.49
C ILE A 55 -10.02 -11.73 -7.87
N ASP A 56 -10.52 -11.78 -9.10
CA ASP A 56 -11.51 -12.78 -9.53
C ASP A 56 -10.81 -13.96 -10.19
N MET A 57 -10.26 -14.86 -9.38
CA MET A 57 -9.50 -16.01 -9.81
C MET A 57 -10.06 -17.31 -9.23
N PRO A 58 -9.88 -18.46 -9.92
CA PRO A 58 -10.31 -19.77 -9.42
C PRO A 58 -9.44 -20.24 -8.23
N VAL A 59 -9.92 -21.25 -7.51
CA VAL A 59 -9.28 -21.96 -6.40
C VAL A 59 -9.19 -21.09 -5.14
N ILE A 60 -8.32 -20.10 -5.13
CA ILE A 60 -8.22 -19.05 -4.12
C ILE A 60 -8.23 -17.71 -4.85
N ASP A 61 -9.15 -16.84 -4.50
CA ASP A 61 -9.28 -15.51 -5.06
C ASP A 61 -8.21 -14.55 -4.52
N GLY A 62 -8.13 -13.34 -5.08
CA GLY A 62 -7.15 -12.35 -4.66
C GLY A 62 -7.29 -11.95 -3.19
N PHE A 63 -8.52 -11.88 -2.66
CA PHE A 63 -8.74 -11.53 -1.26
C PHE A 63 -8.20 -12.60 -0.31
N GLY A 64 -8.54 -13.87 -0.54
CA GLY A 64 -8.06 -15.00 0.27
C GLY A 64 -6.54 -15.15 0.20
N MET A 65 -5.95 -14.91 -0.97
CA MET A 65 -4.50 -14.89 -1.13
C MET A 65 -3.84 -13.81 -0.27
N VAL A 66 -4.34 -12.57 -0.33
CA VAL A 66 -3.77 -11.45 0.42
C VAL A 66 -3.99 -11.61 1.92
N GLU A 67 -5.14 -12.11 2.35
CA GLU A 67 -5.42 -12.40 3.75
C GLU A 67 -4.36 -13.35 4.32
N HIS A 68 -4.09 -14.46 3.63
CA HIS A 68 -3.04 -15.41 4.03
C HIS A 68 -1.64 -14.78 4.08
N ILE A 69 -1.26 -13.99 3.08
CA ILE A 69 0.04 -13.32 3.06
C ILE A 69 0.17 -12.35 4.24
N ARG A 70 -0.87 -11.59 4.54
CA ARG A 70 -0.87 -10.56 5.60
C ARG A 70 -0.87 -11.10 7.02
N GLU A 71 -1.11 -12.39 7.22
CA GLU A 71 -0.88 -13.05 8.51
C GLU A 71 0.58 -12.93 8.95
N THR A 72 1.52 -13.00 8.01
CA THR A 72 2.96 -13.06 8.31
C THR A 72 3.81 -11.98 7.64
N ASP A 73 3.35 -11.39 6.53
CA ASP A 73 4.09 -10.37 5.78
C ASP A 73 3.24 -9.12 5.52
N LYS A 74 3.53 -8.06 6.25
CA LYS A 74 2.92 -6.74 6.07
C LYS A 74 3.73 -5.82 5.15
N GLU A 75 4.95 -6.24 4.77
CA GLU A 75 5.91 -5.40 4.06
C GLU A 75 5.85 -5.55 2.54
N VAL A 76 5.50 -6.76 2.04
CA VAL A 76 5.39 -6.96 0.59
C VAL A 76 4.34 -6.01 0.01
N ILE A 77 4.71 -5.32 -1.05
CA ILE A 77 3.77 -4.43 -1.75
C ILE A 77 2.74 -5.28 -2.49
N VAL A 78 1.46 -5.00 -2.29
CA VAL A 78 0.37 -5.68 -3.00
C VAL A 78 -0.48 -4.66 -3.74
N ILE A 79 -0.68 -4.90 -5.02
CA ILE A 79 -1.56 -4.13 -5.91
C ILE A 79 -2.64 -5.07 -6.41
N PHE A 80 -3.91 -4.72 -6.24
CA PHE A 80 -4.99 -5.41 -6.92
C PHE A 80 -5.26 -4.81 -8.29
N THR A 81 -5.50 -5.68 -9.26
CA THR A 81 -6.06 -5.33 -10.57
C THR A 81 -7.42 -6.00 -10.70
N SER A 82 -8.46 -5.28 -11.08
CA SER A 82 -9.78 -5.90 -11.18
C SER A 82 -10.79 -5.11 -12.02
N ALA A 83 -11.73 -5.82 -12.64
CA ALA A 83 -12.94 -5.24 -13.20
C ALA A 83 -13.97 -4.87 -12.11
N LEU A 84 -13.86 -5.44 -10.90
CA LEU A 84 -14.72 -5.14 -9.78
C LEU A 84 -14.46 -3.71 -9.28
N THR A 85 -15.47 -2.86 -9.33
CA THR A 85 -15.34 -1.44 -8.98
C THR A 85 -16.28 -1.01 -7.88
N SER A 86 -16.96 -1.97 -7.20
CA SER A 86 -17.86 -1.61 -6.14
C SER A 86 -17.10 -0.95 -4.98
N PRO A 87 -17.68 0.06 -4.33
CA PRO A 87 -17.06 0.70 -3.18
C PRO A 87 -16.74 -0.26 -2.03
N ASN A 88 -17.48 -1.37 -1.93
CA ASN A 88 -17.29 -2.37 -0.89
C ASN A 88 -16.07 -3.24 -1.15
N ASP A 89 -15.86 -3.68 -2.40
CA ASP A 89 -14.71 -4.51 -2.79
C ASP A 89 -13.40 -3.72 -2.63
N VAL A 90 -13.40 -2.47 -3.09
CA VAL A 90 -12.26 -1.57 -2.92
C VAL A 90 -11.91 -1.39 -1.45
N LYS A 91 -12.92 -1.10 -0.58
CA LYS A 91 -12.70 -0.97 0.85
C LYS A 91 -12.22 -2.29 1.48
N ALA A 92 -12.73 -3.44 1.02
CA ALA A 92 -12.31 -4.76 1.50
C ALA A 92 -10.82 -5.00 1.21
N GLY A 93 -10.36 -4.75 -0.01
CA GLY A 93 -8.95 -4.86 -0.38
C GLY A 93 -8.04 -4.02 0.50
N PHE A 94 -8.36 -2.73 0.67
CA PHE A 94 -7.57 -1.85 1.54
C PHE A 94 -7.63 -2.24 3.02
N ARG A 95 -8.73 -2.83 3.50
CA ARG A 95 -8.81 -3.41 4.87
C ARG A 95 -7.85 -4.57 5.05
N LEU A 96 -7.65 -5.40 4.04
CA LEU A 96 -6.67 -6.48 4.06
C LEU A 96 -5.22 -5.97 4.02
N GLY A 97 -4.99 -4.73 3.60
CA GLY A 97 -3.67 -4.13 3.60
C GLY A 97 -2.98 -4.14 2.24
N ILE A 98 -3.75 -4.12 1.14
CA ILE A 98 -3.17 -3.80 -0.17
C ILE A 98 -2.67 -2.37 -0.21
N ASN A 99 -1.71 -2.10 -1.07
CA ASN A 99 -1.10 -0.77 -1.20
C ASN A 99 -1.77 0.06 -2.29
N ASN A 100 -2.32 -0.60 -3.31
CA ASN A 100 -3.06 0.07 -4.38
C ASN A 100 -4.09 -0.85 -5.02
N TYR A 101 -5.02 -0.23 -5.78
CA TYR A 101 -6.08 -0.90 -6.53
C TYR A 101 -6.19 -0.25 -7.91
N ILE A 102 -5.98 -1.02 -8.98
CA ILE A 102 -6.02 -0.55 -10.37
C ILE A 102 -7.25 -1.17 -11.05
N LYS A 103 -8.02 -0.30 -11.70
CA LYS A 103 -9.21 -0.74 -12.43
C LYS A 103 -8.84 -1.29 -13.79
N LYS A 104 -9.32 -2.48 -14.14
CA LYS A 104 -9.26 -3.03 -15.52
C LYS A 104 -10.33 -2.36 -16.41
N PRO A 105 -10.04 -2.08 -17.70
CA PRO A 105 -8.75 -2.25 -18.36
C PRO A 105 -7.75 -1.14 -18.00
N PHE A 106 -6.47 -1.48 -17.92
CA PHE A 106 -5.34 -0.55 -17.72
C PHE A 106 -4.25 -0.83 -18.76
N VAL A 107 -3.33 0.10 -18.92
CA VAL A 107 -2.15 -0.10 -19.78
C VAL A 107 -0.93 -0.47 -18.91
N PRO A 108 0.02 -1.29 -19.41
CA PRO A 108 1.19 -1.71 -18.63
C PRO A 108 2.05 -0.54 -18.10
N ASP A 109 2.10 0.58 -18.80
CA ASP A 109 2.80 1.80 -18.32
C ASP A 109 2.15 2.38 -17.06
N GLU A 110 0.83 2.30 -16.93
CA GLU A 110 0.11 2.70 -15.72
C GLU A 110 0.49 1.80 -14.53
N LEU A 111 0.51 0.49 -14.77
CA LEU A 111 0.94 -0.48 -13.76
C LEU A 111 2.41 -0.24 -13.34
N ASP A 112 3.31 -0.03 -14.30
CA ASP A 112 4.72 0.32 -14.05
C ASP A 112 4.87 1.56 -13.17
N ALA A 113 4.14 2.62 -13.48
CA ALA A 113 4.18 3.86 -12.73
C ALA A 113 3.74 3.65 -11.26
N HIS A 114 2.66 2.87 -11.02
CA HIS A 114 2.21 2.52 -9.67
C HIS A 114 3.24 1.67 -8.93
N ILE A 115 3.83 0.66 -9.57
CA ILE A 115 4.87 -0.20 -8.97
C ILE A 115 6.08 0.64 -8.58
N LYS A 116 6.62 1.45 -9.50
CA LYS A 116 7.80 2.28 -9.25
C LYS A 116 7.57 3.28 -8.12
N ALA A 117 6.40 3.91 -8.07
CA ALA A 117 6.05 4.83 -7.00
C ALA A 117 6.06 4.16 -5.62
N LEU A 118 5.46 2.96 -5.50
CA LEU A 118 5.41 2.22 -4.24
C LEU A 118 6.78 1.66 -3.83
N VAL A 119 7.56 1.14 -4.78
CA VAL A 119 8.91 0.64 -4.50
C VAL A 119 9.84 1.77 -4.06
N LYS A 120 9.75 2.94 -4.70
CA LYS A 120 10.51 4.13 -4.30
C LYS A 120 10.18 4.56 -2.88
N LEU A 121 8.91 4.52 -2.51
CA LEU A 121 8.47 4.80 -1.15
C LEU A 121 9.03 3.80 -0.14
N LYS A 122 8.96 2.49 -0.45
CA LYS A 122 9.47 1.43 0.43
C LYS A 122 10.98 1.51 0.62
N ARG A 123 11.73 1.89 -0.44
CA ARG A 123 13.19 2.00 -0.37
C ARG A 123 13.69 3.28 0.31
N GLY A 124 12.79 4.16 0.72
CA GLY A 124 13.18 5.44 1.31
C GLY A 124 13.99 6.35 0.38
N GLU A 125 13.92 6.13 -0.94
CA GLU A 125 14.61 6.93 -1.96
C GLU A 125 13.98 8.33 -2.11
N ARG A 126 13.86 9.04 -0.98
CA ARG A 126 13.66 10.50 -0.99
C ARG A 126 15.03 11.15 -0.91
N SER A 127 15.27 12.07 -1.83
CA SER A 127 16.47 12.92 -1.86
C SER A 127 16.74 13.50 -0.48
N THR A 128 18.01 13.36 -0.04
CA THR A 128 18.60 13.93 1.17
C THR A 128 18.23 13.26 2.50
N VAL A 129 19.23 13.12 3.33
CA VAL A 129 19.31 12.58 4.69
C VAL A 129 18.40 13.37 5.66
N GLU A 130 17.08 13.28 5.48
CA GLU A 130 16.15 13.75 6.49
C GLU A 130 15.77 12.59 7.42
N LYS A 131 15.81 12.86 8.71
CA LYS A 131 15.33 11.95 9.76
C LYS A 131 13.84 11.67 9.49
N ASN A 132 13.53 10.59 8.79
CA ASN A 132 12.14 10.13 8.60
C ASN A 132 11.61 9.41 9.86
N THR A 133 12.05 9.88 11.03
CA THR A 133 11.63 9.38 12.34
C THR A 133 10.87 10.49 13.06
N TYR A 134 9.63 10.21 13.43
CA TYR A 134 8.70 11.18 13.99
C TYR A 134 8.19 10.71 15.35
N GLN A 135 8.32 11.58 16.37
CA GLN A 135 7.67 11.35 17.66
C GLN A 135 6.19 11.76 17.58
N ILE A 136 5.30 10.82 17.92
CA ILE A 136 3.83 11.00 17.90
C ILE A 136 3.30 10.52 19.26
N GLY A 137 3.22 11.40 20.26
CA GLY A 137 2.91 11.02 21.64
C GLY A 137 3.88 9.95 22.17
N ILE A 138 3.34 8.82 22.64
CA ILE A 138 4.16 7.67 23.08
C ILE A 138 4.75 6.85 21.91
N PHE A 139 4.42 7.16 20.66
CA PHE A 139 4.88 6.41 19.51
C PHE A 139 6.04 7.09 18.81
N THR A 140 6.94 6.29 18.24
CA THR A 140 7.95 6.71 17.27
C THR A 140 7.67 6.04 15.94
N LEU A 141 7.41 6.83 14.91
CA LEU A 141 7.28 6.36 13.52
C LEU A 141 8.66 6.37 12.86
N ASP A 142 9.09 5.22 12.34
CA ASP A 142 10.14 5.14 11.32
C ASP A 142 9.47 4.95 9.96
N ALA A 143 9.38 6.03 9.21
CA ALA A 143 8.69 6.03 7.92
C ALA A 143 9.46 5.28 6.82
N ASN A 144 10.78 5.15 6.97
CA ASN A 144 11.61 4.40 6.00
C ASN A 144 11.42 2.90 6.11
N HIS A 145 11.28 2.40 7.33
CA HIS A 145 11.11 0.98 7.61
C HIS A 145 9.64 0.59 7.82
N SER A 146 8.71 1.53 7.64
CA SER A 146 7.27 1.31 7.86
C SER A 146 6.97 0.70 9.23
N THR A 147 7.61 1.21 10.27
CA THR A 147 7.46 0.71 11.64
C THR A 147 6.97 1.79 12.59
N LEU A 148 6.08 1.38 13.49
CA LEU A 148 5.59 2.19 14.59
C LEU A 148 6.03 1.54 15.91
N TYR A 149 6.83 2.24 16.68
CA TYR A 149 7.37 1.80 17.95
C TYR A 149 6.62 2.46 19.11
N ASN A 150 6.11 1.68 20.04
CA ASN A 150 5.50 2.18 21.27
C ASN A 150 6.57 2.30 22.35
N ASN A 151 6.96 3.53 22.69
CA ASN A 151 8.04 3.81 23.64
C ASN A 151 7.70 3.43 25.10
N LYS A 152 6.40 3.24 25.43
CA LYS A 152 5.99 2.81 26.78
C LYS A 152 6.07 1.30 26.96
N THR A 153 5.63 0.53 25.94
CA THR A 153 5.57 -0.93 26.03
C THR A 153 6.80 -1.60 25.45
N GLY A 154 7.58 -0.91 24.63
CA GLY A 154 8.67 -1.48 23.85
C GLY A 154 8.18 -2.28 22.62
N GLU A 155 6.91 -2.26 22.33
CA GLU A 155 6.32 -3.01 21.23
C GLU A 155 6.60 -2.31 19.88
N GLN A 156 7.04 -3.08 18.89
CA GLN A 156 7.23 -2.64 17.52
C GLN A 156 6.12 -3.24 16.64
N THR A 157 5.41 -2.38 15.93
CA THR A 157 4.37 -2.78 14.98
C THR A 157 4.79 -2.43 13.56
N THR A 158 4.86 -3.41 12.67
CA THR A 158 5.06 -3.18 11.23
C THR A 158 3.72 -2.77 10.61
N ILE A 159 3.75 -1.70 9.85
CA ILE A 159 2.60 -1.15 9.12
C ILE A 159 2.87 -1.22 7.61
N THR A 160 1.84 -1.09 6.79
CA THR A 160 2.03 -1.08 5.33
C THR A 160 2.72 0.21 4.88
N VAL A 161 3.41 0.16 3.74
CA VAL A 161 4.09 1.33 3.14
C VAL A 161 3.14 2.52 3.00
N ARG A 162 1.87 2.26 2.66
CA ARG A 162 0.86 3.32 2.50
C ARG A 162 0.43 3.93 3.84
N GLU A 163 0.26 3.12 4.86
CA GLU A 163 -0.02 3.58 6.22
C GLU A 163 1.13 4.46 6.76
N ALA A 164 2.37 4.02 6.56
CA ALA A 164 3.55 4.78 6.94
C ALA A 164 3.64 6.12 6.21
N GLN A 165 3.36 6.13 4.90
CA GLN A 165 3.37 7.35 4.09
C GLN A 165 2.33 8.38 4.56
N ILE A 166 1.10 7.94 4.80
CA ILE A 166 0.03 8.84 5.27
C ILE A 166 0.37 9.38 6.65
N LEU A 167 0.82 8.51 7.57
CA LEU A 167 1.19 8.92 8.92
C LEU A 167 2.39 9.87 8.93
N HIS A 168 3.37 9.65 8.04
CA HIS A 168 4.50 10.56 7.84
C HIS A 168 4.04 11.96 7.43
N ILE A 169 3.17 12.08 6.41
CA ILE A 169 2.65 13.38 5.97
C ILE A 169 1.94 14.13 7.10
N LEU A 170 1.17 13.41 7.91
CA LEU A 170 0.47 14.00 9.05
C LEU A 170 1.45 14.37 10.18
N ALA A 171 2.49 13.57 10.40
CA ALA A 171 3.51 13.83 11.44
C ALA A 171 4.45 14.99 11.09
N GLU A 172 4.74 15.21 9.81
CA GLU A 172 5.44 16.42 9.35
C GLU A 172 4.66 17.70 9.66
N ASN A 173 3.34 17.62 9.67
CA ASN A 173 2.43 18.75 9.87
C ASN A 173 1.61 18.58 11.16
N LYS A 174 2.28 18.17 12.26
CA LYS A 174 1.62 18.00 13.56
C LYS A 174 0.87 19.26 13.97
N ASN A 175 -0.36 19.07 14.45
CA ASN A 175 -1.25 20.12 14.90
C ASN A 175 -1.73 21.10 13.81
N GLU A 176 -1.37 20.85 12.54
CA GLU A 176 -1.86 21.58 11.38
C GLU A 176 -2.84 20.76 10.57
N VAL A 177 -3.72 21.42 9.84
CA VAL A 177 -4.68 20.74 8.96
C VAL A 177 -4.02 20.49 7.61
N VAL A 178 -3.82 19.24 7.27
CA VAL A 178 -3.36 18.84 5.94
C VAL A 178 -4.57 18.63 5.04
N ARG A 179 -4.61 19.32 3.92
CA ARG A 179 -5.70 19.22 2.94
C ARG A 179 -5.80 17.80 2.38
N ARG A 180 -7.05 17.34 2.19
CA ARG A 180 -7.30 15.99 1.69
C ARG A 180 -6.68 15.75 0.31
N ASP A 181 -6.81 16.71 -0.60
CA ASP A 181 -6.21 16.66 -1.94
C ASP A 181 -4.67 16.54 -1.86
N ALA A 182 -4.02 17.31 -1.00
CA ALA A 182 -2.57 17.26 -0.83
C ALA A 182 -2.08 15.88 -0.33
N ILE A 183 -2.87 15.20 0.52
CA ILE A 183 -2.55 13.82 0.94
C ILE A 183 -2.73 12.87 -0.25
N LEU A 184 -3.82 13.01 -0.99
CA LEU A 184 -4.10 12.17 -2.15
C LEU A 184 -3.03 12.32 -3.22
N ASP A 185 -2.64 13.53 -3.57
CA ASP A 185 -1.60 13.82 -4.55
C ASP A 185 -0.23 13.25 -4.15
N LYS A 186 0.14 13.38 -2.87
CA LYS A 186 1.40 12.84 -2.37
C LYS A 186 1.40 11.31 -2.29
N CYS A 187 0.27 10.70 -1.97
CA CYS A 187 0.16 9.24 -1.78
C CYS A 187 -0.19 8.49 -3.06
N TRP A 188 -1.00 9.08 -3.96
CA TRP A 188 -1.51 8.46 -5.19
C TRP A 188 -1.16 9.28 -6.43
N SER A 189 0.07 9.75 -6.54
CA SER A 189 0.55 10.70 -7.56
C SER A 189 0.55 10.20 -9.02
N VAL A 190 0.03 9.01 -9.28
CA VAL A 190 -0.05 8.45 -10.63
C VAL A 190 -1.48 8.53 -11.12
N GLY A 191 -1.78 9.57 -11.92
CA GLY A 191 -3.06 9.74 -12.60
C GLY A 191 -4.25 10.04 -11.66
N ASN A 192 -5.45 10.05 -12.22
CA ASN A 192 -6.73 10.10 -11.49
C ASN A 192 -7.01 8.72 -10.85
N ASP A 193 -6.37 8.42 -9.72
CA ASP A 193 -6.69 7.19 -9.00
C ASP A 193 -8.13 7.23 -8.50
N TYR A 194 -9.01 6.58 -9.26
CA TYR A 194 -10.45 6.52 -9.02
C TYR A 194 -10.80 6.05 -7.59
N PHE A 195 -9.91 5.29 -6.97
CA PHE A 195 -10.11 4.70 -5.65
C PHE A 195 -9.42 5.43 -4.51
N ALA A 196 -8.52 6.37 -4.80
CA ALA A 196 -7.69 7.05 -3.81
C ALA A 196 -8.48 7.68 -2.67
N SER A 197 -9.54 8.40 -3.00
CA SER A 197 -10.37 9.08 -1.98
C SER A 197 -11.09 8.10 -1.03
N ARG A 198 -11.51 6.94 -1.55
CA ARG A 198 -12.19 5.91 -0.73
C ARG A 198 -11.19 5.13 0.12
N SER A 199 -10.00 4.88 -0.41
CA SER A 199 -8.94 4.16 0.30
C SER A 199 -8.37 4.99 1.46
N LEU A 200 -8.24 6.30 1.31
CA LEU A 200 -7.74 7.17 2.37
C LEU A 200 -8.55 7.02 3.67
N ASP A 201 -9.88 6.96 3.59
CA ASP A 201 -10.72 6.81 4.79
C ASP A 201 -10.49 5.46 5.51
N VAL A 202 -10.20 4.40 4.76
CA VAL A 202 -9.85 3.09 5.33
C VAL A 202 -8.52 3.18 6.09
N PHE A 203 -7.50 3.78 5.49
CA PHE A 203 -6.20 3.96 6.14
C PHE A 203 -6.28 4.84 7.38
N ILE A 204 -7.04 5.93 7.33
CA ILE A 204 -7.22 6.81 8.50
C ILE A 204 -7.89 6.05 9.66
N ASN A 205 -8.88 5.21 9.38
CA ASN A 205 -9.52 4.40 10.42
C ASN A 205 -8.57 3.36 11.02
N LYS A 206 -7.68 2.77 10.23
CA LYS A 206 -6.63 1.86 10.72
C LYS A 206 -5.62 2.61 11.60
N LEU A 207 -5.12 3.75 11.13
CA LEU A 207 -4.17 4.57 11.87
C LEU A 207 -4.76 5.06 13.21
N ARG A 208 -6.04 5.44 13.25
CA ARG A 208 -6.73 5.78 14.49
C ARG A 208 -6.74 4.63 15.49
N LYS A 209 -6.97 3.40 15.03
CA LYS A 209 -6.93 2.21 15.89
C LYS A 209 -5.52 1.93 16.41
N LEU A 210 -4.49 2.07 15.57
CA LEU A 210 -3.10 1.87 15.97
C LEU A 210 -2.64 2.89 17.02
N LEU A 211 -3.08 4.14 16.88
CA LEU A 211 -2.70 5.22 17.81
C LEU A 211 -3.59 5.30 19.06
N ALA A 212 -4.66 4.50 19.15
CA ALA A 212 -5.64 4.57 20.26
C ALA A 212 -5.08 4.26 21.65
N ALA A 213 -3.89 3.63 21.73
CA ALA A 213 -3.21 3.38 23.01
C ALA A 213 -2.66 4.66 23.67
N ASP A 214 -2.62 5.79 22.95
CA ASP A 214 -2.27 7.09 23.48
C ASP A 214 -3.45 8.07 23.37
N PRO A 215 -4.14 8.38 24.48
CA PRO A 215 -5.27 9.32 24.45
C PRO A 215 -4.89 10.77 24.09
N SER A 216 -3.60 11.14 24.22
CA SER A 216 -3.10 12.48 23.85
C SER A 216 -2.93 12.64 22.34
N VAL A 217 -3.04 11.54 21.56
CA VAL A 217 -2.86 11.52 20.12
C VAL A 217 -4.17 11.20 19.41
N CYS A 218 -4.58 12.02 18.47
CA CYS A 218 -5.73 11.68 17.63
C CYS A 218 -5.63 12.25 16.22
N ILE A 219 -6.18 11.53 15.24
CA ILE A 219 -6.36 12.05 13.88
C ILE A 219 -7.80 12.58 13.75
N LYS A 220 -7.94 13.90 13.72
CA LYS A 220 -9.21 14.61 13.54
C LYS A 220 -9.54 14.78 12.06
N THR A 221 -10.83 14.69 11.72
CA THR A 221 -11.33 15.08 10.40
C THR A 221 -11.89 16.48 10.47
N VAL A 222 -11.33 17.39 9.68
CA VAL A 222 -11.86 18.73 9.47
C VAL A 222 -12.75 18.68 8.23
N ARG A 223 -14.06 18.71 8.43
CA ARG A 223 -15.06 18.54 7.37
C ARG A 223 -14.84 19.52 6.23
N GLY A 224 -14.84 19.03 4.99
CA GLY A 224 -14.64 19.83 3.78
C GLY A 224 -13.22 20.34 3.56
N VAL A 225 -12.27 20.09 4.47
CA VAL A 225 -10.90 20.60 4.38
C VAL A 225 -9.88 19.46 4.33
N GLY A 226 -9.77 18.65 5.40
CA GLY A 226 -8.70 17.65 5.46
C GLY A 226 -8.62 16.90 6.77
N LEU A 227 -7.40 16.55 7.14
CA LEU A 227 -7.07 15.76 8.31
C LEU A 227 -6.03 16.50 9.17
N GLN A 228 -6.09 16.30 10.47
CA GLN A 228 -5.17 16.89 11.44
C GLN A 228 -4.69 15.81 12.41
N LEU A 229 -3.40 15.60 12.53
CA LEU A 229 -2.81 14.81 13.61
C LEU A 229 -2.60 15.74 14.82
N VAL A 230 -3.39 15.52 15.86
CA VAL A 230 -3.28 16.28 17.12
C VAL A 230 -2.43 15.49 18.09
N THR A 231 -1.43 16.13 18.67
CA THR A 231 -0.60 15.62 19.78
C THR A 231 -0.53 16.70 20.85
N GLU A 232 -0.79 16.35 22.09
CA GLU A 232 -0.54 17.21 23.25
C GLU A 232 0.95 17.28 23.60
#